data_ab1d43bb8cc0ef68ff7b73cc322638c8
#
_entry.id   ab1d43bb8cc0ef68ff7b73cc322638c8
#
_cell.length_a   1.000
_cell.length_b   1.000
_cell.length_c   1.000
_cell.angle_alpha   90.00
_cell.angle_beta   90.00
_cell.angle_gamma   90.00
#
_symmetry.space_group_name_H-M   'P 1'
#
loop_
_entity.id
_entity.type
_entity.pdbx_description
1 polymer ?
#
loop_
_entity_poly.entity_id
_entity_poly.type
_entity_poly.pdbx_seq_one_letter_code
_entity_poly.pdbx_strand_id
1 'polypeptide(L)'
;MTTHEERLRDTLKTKELIEEIVGNNKDAFEYLKMLCRITRTLDDIYDGDNENLSREEVLEIIEYLFITLPTNNFFAIHQDVLISQHLSMYNAWMAANKRENGDEIDKIYAHVWRDNIFEVFPIVALLIGGIDHMKCISEKIRVLFKKELGE
;
A
#
# COMPACT_ATOMS: atom_id res chain seq x y z
N MET A 1 -13.83 -2.40 -14.78
CA MET A 1 -12.92 -1.32 -15.24
C MET A 1 -13.29 -0.03 -14.53
N THR A 2 -12.40 0.47 -13.73
CA THR A 2 -12.56 1.81 -13.12
C THR A 2 -12.36 2.88 -14.20
N THR A 3 -13.21 3.89 -14.20
CA THR A 3 -13.07 5.03 -15.12
C THR A 3 -11.81 5.84 -14.76
N HIS A 4 -11.29 6.61 -15.73
CA HIS A 4 -10.16 7.51 -15.48
C HIS A 4 -10.43 8.50 -14.34
N GLU A 5 -11.67 8.98 -14.21
CA GLU A 5 -12.08 9.89 -13.13
C GLU A 5 -12.12 9.21 -11.76
N GLU A 6 -12.51 7.94 -11.68
CA GLU A 6 -12.47 7.16 -10.44
C GLU A 6 -11.04 6.96 -9.97
N ARG A 7 -10.13 6.60 -10.87
CA ARG A 7 -8.69 6.47 -10.57
C ARG A 7 -8.07 7.77 -10.08
N LEU A 8 -8.42 8.89 -10.68
CA LEU A 8 -7.95 10.22 -10.23
C LEU A 8 -8.48 10.56 -8.85
N ARG A 9 -9.75 10.30 -8.58
CA ARG A 9 -10.35 10.51 -7.24
C ARG A 9 -9.69 9.67 -6.17
N ASP A 10 -9.46 8.40 -6.44
CA ASP A 10 -8.81 7.48 -5.49
C ASP A 10 -7.36 7.87 -5.24
N THR A 11 -6.65 8.31 -6.28
CA THR A 11 -5.27 8.83 -6.15
C THR A 11 -5.22 10.08 -5.27
N LEU A 12 -6.17 11.00 -5.45
CA LEU A 12 -6.26 12.22 -4.63
C LEU A 12 -6.58 11.91 -3.17
N LYS A 13 -7.54 11.02 -2.91
CA LYS A 13 -7.88 10.59 -1.54
C LYS A 13 -6.71 9.92 -0.85
N THR A 14 -5.99 9.08 -1.56
CA THR A 14 -4.79 8.42 -1.04
C THR A 14 -3.71 9.44 -0.70
N LYS A 15 -3.48 10.42 -1.56
CA LYS A 15 -2.53 11.50 -1.31
C LYS A 15 -2.89 12.31 -0.06
N GLU A 16 -4.14 12.72 0.07
CA GLU A 16 -4.62 13.46 1.25
C GLU A 16 -4.45 12.65 2.54
N LEU A 17 -4.75 11.36 2.50
CA LEU A 17 -4.54 10.47 3.63
C LEU A 17 -3.06 10.37 4.01
N ILE A 18 -2.17 10.21 3.03
CA ILE A 18 -0.73 10.17 3.28
C ILE A 18 -0.24 11.48 3.91
N GLU A 19 -0.67 12.63 3.39
CA GLU A 19 -0.34 13.94 3.95
C GLU A 19 -0.78 14.07 5.41
N GLU A 20 -1.96 13.58 5.75
CA GLU A 20 -2.46 13.57 7.12
C GLU A 20 -1.63 12.66 8.04
N ILE A 21 -1.22 11.49 7.54
CA ILE A 21 -0.40 10.54 8.29
C ILE A 21 0.97 11.12 8.63
N VAL A 22 1.64 11.68 7.64
CA VAL A 22 3.07 12.04 7.72
C VAL A 22 3.33 13.47 8.18
N GLY A 23 2.32 14.35 8.11
CA GLY A 23 2.51 15.77 8.42
C GLY A 23 3.62 16.39 7.56
N ASN A 24 4.65 16.92 8.20
CA ASN A 24 5.80 17.56 7.52
C ASN A 24 6.97 16.60 7.21
N ASN A 25 6.82 15.31 7.48
CA ASN A 25 7.89 14.33 7.24
C ASN A 25 7.93 13.92 5.76
N LYS A 26 8.81 14.55 4.99
CA LYS A 26 8.96 14.33 3.56
C LYS A 26 9.44 12.92 3.22
N ASP A 27 10.34 12.36 4.00
CA ASP A 27 10.87 11.02 3.77
C ASP A 27 9.78 9.96 4.01
N ALA A 28 8.96 10.12 5.03
CA ALA A 28 7.80 9.25 5.26
C ALA A 28 6.75 9.38 4.14
N PHE A 29 6.52 10.58 3.61
CA PHE A 29 5.65 10.81 2.47
C PHE A 29 6.14 10.04 1.22
N GLU A 30 7.39 10.19 0.87
CA GLU A 30 7.99 9.49 -0.27
C GLU A 30 7.96 7.96 -0.09
N TYR A 31 8.23 7.49 1.13
CA TYR A 31 8.14 6.07 1.47
C TYR A 31 6.74 5.50 1.20
N LEU A 32 5.69 6.11 1.73
CA LEU A 32 4.32 5.63 1.55
C LEU A 32 3.84 5.74 0.10
N LYS A 33 4.14 6.83 -0.56
CA LYS A 33 3.79 7.05 -1.97
C LYS A 33 4.39 5.96 -2.87
N MET A 34 5.67 5.68 -2.69
CA MET A 34 6.37 4.67 -3.48
C MET A 34 5.92 3.25 -3.14
N LEU A 35 5.61 2.97 -1.88
CA LEU A 35 5.08 1.67 -1.48
C LEU A 35 3.75 1.37 -2.19
N CYS A 36 2.83 2.34 -2.23
CA CYS A 36 1.57 2.22 -2.97
C CYS A 36 1.80 1.95 -4.46
N ARG A 37 2.79 2.62 -5.06
CA ARG A 37 3.14 2.43 -6.47
C ARG A 37 3.74 1.05 -6.75
N ILE A 38 4.66 0.60 -5.91
CA ILE A 38 5.29 -0.72 -6.02
C ILE A 38 4.24 -1.82 -5.94
N THR A 39 3.37 -1.77 -4.96
CA THR A 39 2.36 -2.80 -4.76
C THR A 39 1.37 -2.89 -5.91
N ARG A 40 0.95 -1.76 -6.46
CA ARG A 40 0.11 -1.72 -7.66
C ARG A 40 0.82 -2.37 -8.86
N THR A 41 2.08 -2.02 -9.10
CA THR A 41 2.84 -2.57 -10.22
C THR A 41 3.09 -4.06 -10.06
N LEU A 42 3.36 -4.55 -8.86
CA LEU A 42 3.49 -5.98 -8.58
C LEU A 42 2.20 -6.74 -8.85
N ASP A 43 1.06 -6.17 -8.51
CA ASP A 43 -0.25 -6.75 -8.78
C ASP A 43 -0.52 -6.82 -10.29
N ASP A 44 -0.25 -5.75 -11.03
CA ASP A 44 -0.35 -5.70 -12.49
C ASP A 44 0.56 -6.75 -13.16
N ILE A 45 1.78 -6.93 -12.67
CA ILE A 45 2.71 -7.98 -13.17
C ILE A 45 2.14 -9.37 -12.90
N TYR A 46 1.64 -9.63 -11.71
CA TYR A 46 1.11 -10.92 -11.33
C TYR A 46 -0.15 -11.29 -12.14
N ASP A 47 -1.04 -10.33 -12.34
CA ASP A 47 -2.28 -10.51 -13.08
C ASP A 47 -2.05 -10.60 -14.62
N GLY A 48 -0.84 -10.33 -15.07
CA GLY A 48 -0.49 -10.34 -16.49
C GLY A 48 -1.06 -9.16 -17.28
N ASP A 49 -1.42 -8.08 -16.59
CA ASP A 49 -1.94 -6.84 -17.18
C ASP A 49 -0.81 -6.00 -17.78
N ASN A 50 -0.15 -6.57 -18.79
CA ASN A 50 1.04 -6.00 -19.42
C ASN A 50 0.76 -4.72 -20.22
N GLU A 51 -0.50 -4.42 -20.55
CA GLU A 51 -0.88 -3.22 -21.30
C GLU A 51 -0.68 -1.94 -20.46
N ASN A 52 -0.71 -2.07 -19.14
CA ASN A 52 -0.53 -0.95 -18.21
C ASN A 52 0.92 -0.81 -17.71
N LEU A 53 1.82 -1.70 -18.11
CA LEU A 53 3.21 -1.73 -17.66
C LEU A 53 4.16 -1.14 -18.69
N SER A 54 4.70 0.05 -18.42
CA SER A 54 5.82 0.58 -19.19
C SER A 54 7.18 0.07 -18.65
N ARG A 55 8.17 0.01 -19.54
CA ARG A 55 9.55 -0.33 -19.13
C ARG A 55 10.09 0.69 -18.13
N GLU A 56 9.74 1.95 -18.32
CA GLU A 56 10.12 3.06 -17.47
C GLU A 56 9.59 2.90 -16.04
N GLU A 57 8.34 2.47 -15.89
CA GLU A 57 7.75 2.18 -14.56
C GLU A 57 8.46 1.05 -13.84
N VAL A 58 8.80 -0.02 -14.54
CA VAL A 58 9.55 -1.15 -13.95
C VAL A 58 10.96 -0.71 -13.54
N LEU A 59 11.66 0.05 -14.38
CA LEU A 59 12.98 0.58 -14.06
C LEU A 59 12.94 1.55 -12.87
N GLU A 60 11.94 2.38 -12.77
CA GLU A 60 11.74 3.29 -11.63
C GLU A 60 11.54 2.54 -10.32
N ILE A 61 10.81 1.43 -10.35
CA ILE A 61 10.64 0.58 -9.16
C ILE A 61 11.96 -0.06 -8.76
N ILE A 62 12.74 -0.55 -9.72
CA ILE A 62 14.06 -1.13 -9.45
C ILE A 62 14.98 -0.06 -8.84
N GLU A 63 15.05 1.12 -9.42
CA GLU A 63 15.82 2.25 -8.88
C GLU A 63 15.38 2.60 -7.46
N TYR A 64 14.06 2.65 -7.22
CA TYR A 64 13.52 2.90 -5.91
C TYR A 64 13.98 1.86 -4.89
N LEU A 65 13.84 0.58 -5.20
CA LEU A 65 14.20 -0.52 -4.28
C LEU A 65 15.69 -0.59 -3.98
N PHE A 66 16.54 -0.34 -4.98
CA PHE A 66 17.98 -0.46 -4.82
C PHE A 66 18.68 0.79 -4.30
N ILE A 67 18.12 1.97 -4.57
CA ILE A 67 18.78 3.24 -4.30
C ILE A 67 17.97 4.10 -3.34
N THR A 68 16.74 4.44 -3.71
CA THR A 68 15.95 5.43 -2.98
C THR A 68 15.49 4.93 -1.62
N LEU A 69 14.98 3.71 -1.53
CA LEU A 69 14.50 3.13 -0.27
C LEU A 69 15.63 2.95 0.75
N PRO A 70 16.77 2.34 0.43
CA PRO A 70 17.87 2.19 1.38
C PRO A 70 18.45 3.52 1.89
N THR A 71 18.33 4.59 1.10
CA THR A 71 18.81 5.93 1.47
C THR A 71 17.72 6.84 2.07
N ASN A 72 16.47 6.36 2.14
CA ASN A 72 15.39 7.09 2.77
C ASN A 72 15.56 7.09 4.29
N ASN A 73 15.67 8.28 4.90
CA ASN A 73 15.94 8.42 6.35
C ASN A 73 14.82 7.85 7.21
N PHE A 74 13.57 8.02 6.84
CA PHE A 74 12.45 7.46 7.59
C PHE A 74 12.51 5.93 7.60
N PHE A 75 12.72 5.31 6.45
CA PHE A 75 12.88 3.87 6.33
C PHE A 75 14.10 3.37 7.12
N ALA A 76 15.25 4.03 6.98
CA ALA A 76 16.48 3.62 7.65
C ALA A 76 16.36 3.64 9.19
N ILE A 77 15.69 4.65 9.75
CA ILE A 77 15.47 4.76 11.20
C ILE A 77 14.49 3.68 11.72
N HIS A 78 13.47 3.34 10.94
CA HIS A 78 12.41 2.42 11.33
C HIS A 78 12.46 1.06 10.62
N GLN A 79 13.61 0.70 10.10
CA GLN A 79 13.81 -0.46 9.23
C GLN A 79 13.28 -1.76 9.84
N ASP A 80 13.53 -2.01 11.10
CA ASP A 80 13.11 -3.25 11.75
C ASP A 80 11.59 -3.43 11.74
N VAL A 81 10.87 -2.38 12.05
CA VAL A 81 9.39 -2.38 12.07
C VAL A 81 8.85 -2.48 10.64
N LEU A 82 9.38 -1.68 9.72
CA LEU A 82 8.86 -1.59 8.36
C LEU A 82 9.14 -2.86 7.55
N ILE A 83 10.30 -3.49 7.69
CA ILE A 83 10.60 -4.77 7.04
C ILE A 83 9.68 -5.87 7.58
N SER A 84 9.43 -5.91 8.88
CA SER A 84 8.49 -6.88 9.46
C SER A 84 7.08 -6.70 8.89
N GLN A 85 6.65 -5.47 8.70
CA GLN A 85 5.37 -5.16 8.07
C GLN A 85 5.35 -5.55 6.58
N HIS A 86 6.43 -5.30 5.84
CA HIS A 86 6.57 -5.74 4.45
C HIS A 86 6.46 -7.26 4.31
N LEU A 87 7.08 -8.02 5.20
CA LEU A 87 6.97 -9.48 5.23
C LEU A 87 5.54 -9.94 5.47
N SER A 88 4.82 -9.31 6.40
CA SER A 88 3.41 -9.60 6.66
C SER A 88 2.53 -9.33 5.43
N MET A 89 2.74 -8.18 4.79
CA MET A 89 2.02 -7.78 3.57
C MET A 89 2.27 -8.76 2.42
N TYR A 90 3.52 -9.10 2.19
CA TYR A 90 3.90 -10.04 1.13
C TYR A 90 3.33 -11.44 1.36
N ASN A 91 3.40 -11.94 2.59
CA ASN A 91 2.81 -13.23 2.95
C ASN A 91 1.29 -13.26 2.75
N ALA A 92 0.59 -12.20 3.15
CA ALA A 92 -0.85 -12.07 2.96
C ALA A 92 -1.22 -11.98 1.47
N TRP A 93 -0.46 -11.23 0.68
CA TRP A 93 -0.64 -11.12 -0.76
C TRP A 93 -0.45 -12.46 -1.50
N MET A 94 0.59 -13.21 -1.15
CA MET A 94 0.80 -14.56 -1.72
C MET A 94 -0.35 -15.51 -1.37
N ALA A 95 -0.85 -15.47 -0.13
CA ALA A 95 -1.97 -16.29 0.29
C ALA A 95 -3.26 -15.93 -0.45
N ALA A 96 -3.51 -14.63 -0.67
CA ALA A 96 -4.63 -14.12 -1.43
C ALA A 96 -4.60 -14.63 -2.88
N ASN A 97 -3.45 -14.50 -3.56
CA ASN A 97 -3.28 -14.91 -4.95
C ASN A 97 -3.56 -16.40 -5.19
N LYS A 98 -3.27 -17.24 -4.19
CA LYS A 98 -3.58 -18.69 -4.28
C LYS A 98 -5.07 -19.01 -4.16
N ARG A 99 -5.87 -18.11 -3.59
CA ARG A 99 -7.27 -18.38 -3.23
C ARG A 99 -8.29 -17.53 -4.00
N GLU A 100 -7.86 -16.56 -4.77
CA GLU A 100 -8.77 -15.66 -5.50
C GLU A 100 -9.71 -16.38 -6.48
N ASN A 101 -9.33 -17.55 -6.96
CA ASN A 101 -10.11 -18.38 -7.88
C ASN A 101 -10.75 -19.60 -7.19
N GLY A 102 -10.75 -19.66 -5.85
CA GLY A 102 -11.36 -20.70 -5.08
C GLY A 102 -12.88 -20.56 -4.94
N ASP A 103 -13.43 -21.15 -3.88
CA ASP A 103 -14.84 -20.99 -3.55
C ASP A 103 -15.18 -19.57 -3.04
N GLU A 104 -16.44 -19.31 -2.73
CA GLU A 104 -16.88 -17.97 -2.28
C GLU A 104 -16.22 -17.54 -0.96
N ILE A 105 -15.93 -18.48 -0.07
CA ILE A 105 -15.22 -18.20 1.19
C ILE A 105 -13.76 -17.84 0.90
N ASP A 106 -13.09 -18.59 0.04
CA ASP A 106 -11.73 -18.32 -0.39
C ASP A 106 -11.58 -16.92 -1.03
N LYS A 107 -12.54 -16.53 -1.87
CA LYS A 107 -12.56 -15.18 -2.48
C LYS A 107 -12.70 -14.06 -1.45
N ILE A 108 -13.55 -14.25 -0.43
CA ILE A 108 -13.71 -13.29 0.65
C ILE A 108 -12.40 -13.13 1.43
N TYR A 109 -11.77 -14.24 1.82
CA TYR A 109 -10.49 -14.21 2.53
C TYR A 109 -9.36 -13.62 1.68
N ALA A 110 -9.30 -13.96 0.38
CA ALA A 110 -8.33 -13.39 -0.53
C ALA A 110 -8.44 -11.86 -0.59
N HIS A 111 -9.65 -11.33 -0.65
CA HIS A 111 -9.89 -9.89 -0.64
C HIS A 111 -9.40 -9.25 0.66
N VAL A 112 -9.77 -9.81 1.82
CA VAL A 112 -9.35 -9.32 3.14
C VAL A 112 -7.82 -9.36 3.30
N TRP A 113 -7.16 -10.40 2.83
CA TRP A 113 -5.70 -10.52 2.92
C TRP A 113 -4.97 -9.54 2.01
N ARG A 114 -5.50 -9.22 0.84
CA ARG A 114 -4.94 -8.15 -0.02
C ARG A 114 -4.94 -6.79 0.65
N ASP A 115 -5.96 -6.51 1.48
CA ASP A 115 -6.06 -5.26 2.23
C ASP A 115 -5.00 -5.13 3.34
N ASN A 116 -4.22 -6.17 3.63
CA ASN A 116 -3.13 -6.11 4.60
C ASN A 116 -2.09 -5.02 4.30
N ILE A 117 -1.95 -4.63 3.03
CA ILE A 117 -1.09 -3.50 2.66
C ILE A 117 -1.48 -2.20 3.39
N PHE A 118 -2.77 -2.01 3.65
CA PHE A 118 -3.25 -0.80 4.32
C PHE A 118 -2.86 -0.72 5.80
N GLU A 119 -2.40 -1.81 6.40
CA GLU A 119 -1.90 -1.81 7.78
C GLU A 119 -0.56 -1.07 7.93
N VAL A 120 0.17 -0.81 6.85
CA VAL A 120 1.37 0.01 6.90
C VAL A 120 1.06 1.48 7.26
N PHE A 121 -0.09 1.99 6.86
CA PHE A 121 -0.49 3.36 7.15
C PHE A 121 -0.64 3.65 8.64
N PRO A 122 -1.39 2.85 9.43
CA PRO A 122 -1.43 3.01 10.88
C PRO A 122 -0.05 2.86 11.55
N ILE A 123 0.78 1.96 11.05
CA ILE A 123 2.15 1.77 11.57
C ILE A 123 2.98 3.04 11.38
N VAL A 124 2.96 3.64 10.19
CA VAL A 124 3.64 4.91 9.94
C VAL A 124 3.07 6.04 10.80
N ALA A 125 1.75 6.10 10.96
CA ALA A 125 1.10 7.06 11.85
C ALA A 125 1.58 6.91 13.30
N LEU A 126 1.72 5.68 13.79
CA LEU A 126 2.28 5.39 15.13
C LEU A 126 3.69 5.91 15.26
N LEU A 127 4.54 5.63 14.28
CA LEU A 127 5.96 6.04 14.30
C LEU A 127 6.15 7.57 14.26
N ILE A 128 5.23 8.28 13.65
CA ILE A 128 5.29 9.75 13.51
C ILE A 128 4.58 10.46 14.65
N GLY A 129 3.38 10.05 15.00
CA GLY A 129 2.48 10.80 15.86
C GLY A 129 2.01 10.08 17.12
N GLY A 130 2.41 8.82 17.33
CA GLY A 130 2.05 8.04 18.51
C GLY A 130 0.70 7.33 18.39
N ILE A 131 0.27 6.74 19.50
CA ILE A 131 -0.87 5.80 19.53
C ILE A 131 -2.20 6.44 19.15
N ASP A 132 -2.49 7.65 19.59
CA ASP A 132 -3.77 8.29 19.29
C ASP A 132 -3.86 8.67 17.81
N HIS A 133 -2.76 9.10 17.21
CA HIS A 133 -2.68 9.35 15.78
C HIS A 133 -2.88 8.06 14.97
N MET A 134 -2.25 6.96 15.39
CA MET A 134 -2.45 5.64 14.79
C MET A 134 -3.93 5.23 14.82
N LYS A 135 -4.59 5.36 15.97
CA LYS A 135 -6.03 4.99 16.10
C LYS A 135 -6.91 5.83 15.19
N CYS A 136 -6.67 7.13 15.10
CA CYS A 136 -7.41 8.04 14.21
C CYS A 136 -7.24 7.64 12.75
N ILE A 137 -6.02 7.38 12.30
CA ILE A 137 -5.71 6.96 10.92
C ILE A 137 -6.31 5.58 10.62
N SER A 138 -6.22 4.64 11.55
CA SER A 138 -6.80 3.30 11.40
C SER A 138 -8.30 3.36 11.14
N GLU A 139 -9.03 4.18 11.88
CA GLU A 139 -10.47 4.38 11.69
C GLU A 139 -10.80 4.97 10.31
N LYS A 140 -10.05 5.99 9.90
CA LYS A 140 -10.22 6.62 8.57
C LYS A 140 -9.97 5.66 7.43
N ILE A 141 -8.95 4.83 7.52
CA ILE A 141 -8.64 3.81 6.52
C ILE A 141 -9.80 2.82 6.39
N ARG A 142 -10.31 2.31 7.49
CA ARG A 142 -11.41 1.35 7.48
C ARG A 142 -12.69 1.91 6.88
N VAL A 143 -12.97 3.19 7.08
CA VAL A 143 -14.10 3.88 6.45
C VAL A 143 -13.87 4.07 4.95
N LEU A 144 -12.67 4.48 4.53
CA LEU A 144 -12.36 4.73 3.11
C LEU A 144 -12.44 3.47 2.25
N PHE A 145 -11.92 2.35 2.77
CA PHE A 145 -11.84 1.10 2.01
C PHE A 145 -13.01 0.14 2.23
N LYS A 146 -13.91 0.44 3.15
CA LYS A 146 -15.12 -0.35 3.37
C LYS A 146 -16.03 -0.47 2.13
N LYS A 147 -16.00 0.53 1.26
CA LYS A 147 -16.82 0.58 0.04
C LYS A 147 -16.41 -0.43 -1.03
N GLU A 148 -15.19 -0.93 -0.98
CA GLU A 148 -14.70 -1.88 -1.98
C GLU A 148 -15.25 -3.30 -1.82
N LEU A 149 -15.79 -3.61 -0.64
CA LEU A 149 -16.38 -4.92 -0.32
C LEU A 149 -17.89 -5.00 -0.50
N GLY A 150 -18.59 -3.91 -0.54
CA GLY A 150 -20.00 -3.88 -0.19
C GLY A 150 -20.98 -3.63 -1.31
N GLU A 151 -20.52 -3.48 -2.51
CA GLU A 151 -21.39 -3.24 -3.67
C GLU A 151 -21.00 -4.15 -4.83
#